data_547b826d7750fc43b19c4f1b94d89603
#
_entry.id   547b826d7750fc43b19c4f1b94d89603
#
_cell.length_a   1.000
_cell.length_b   1.000
_cell.length_c   1.000
_cell.angle_alpha   90.00
_cell.angle_beta   90.00
_cell.angle_gamma   90.00
#
_symmetry.space_group_name_H-M   'P 1'
#
loop_
_entity.id
_entity.type
_entity.pdbx_description
1 polymer ?
#
loop_
_entity_poly.entity_id
_entity_poly.type
_entity_poly.pdbx_seq_one_letter_code
_entity_poly.pdbx_strand_id
1 'polypeptide(L)'
;TALVKIFRRLSQGSKQSVQSGRSLDDFDQYMHVDRPIDKAVRQAMDEIRCNQSGGGILFLVGSAGDGKSHMISTLKKDYSDFEFRNDASESPWPTIKSIDALKIFLSKFKDTTLHTTSSKMLVAINMGKLSAFIDDEEVLANFGEIVNCAKTLFDEDNLRHDETDHVKIVSFANHQIFELFPEKTDENYPIDSLFIKTVLGKITSKAY
;
A
#
# COMPACT_ATOMS: atom_id res chain seq x y z
N THR A 1 -0.48 -25.10 -24.76
CA THR A 1 0.88 -24.77 -24.25
C THR A 1 0.75 -24.16 -22.87
N ALA A 2 1.73 -24.41 -21.95
CA ALA A 2 1.73 -23.89 -20.58
C ALA A 2 1.60 -22.35 -20.57
N LEU A 3 2.30 -21.66 -21.45
CA LEU A 3 2.24 -20.20 -21.62
C LEU A 3 0.82 -19.66 -21.82
N VAL A 4 0.01 -20.31 -22.66
CA VAL A 4 -1.40 -19.89 -22.90
C VAL A 4 -2.25 -20.04 -21.64
N LYS A 5 -2.01 -21.09 -20.83
CA LYS A 5 -2.71 -21.26 -19.55
C LYS A 5 -2.34 -20.17 -18.55
N ILE A 6 -1.07 -19.80 -18.49
CA ILE A 6 -0.57 -18.72 -17.64
C ILE A 6 -1.21 -17.38 -18.03
N PHE A 7 -1.17 -17.00 -19.30
CA PHE A 7 -1.82 -15.77 -19.77
C PHE A 7 -3.32 -15.75 -19.52
N ARG A 8 -4.00 -16.90 -19.68
CA ARG A 8 -5.43 -17.01 -19.39
C ARG A 8 -5.72 -16.79 -17.89
N ARG A 9 -4.88 -17.30 -16.98
CA ARG A 9 -5.01 -17.06 -15.53
C ARG A 9 -4.71 -15.60 -15.18
N LEU A 10 -3.68 -15.01 -15.74
CA LEU A 10 -3.35 -13.60 -15.55
C LEU A 10 -4.49 -12.68 -16.01
N SER A 11 -5.12 -12.96 -17.14
CA SER A 11 -6.28 -12.20 -17.62
C SER A 11 -7.54 -12.36 -16.76
N GLN A 12 -7.72 -13.52 -16.14
CA GLN A 12 -8.82 -13.77 -15.19
C GLN A 12 -8.53 -13.19 -13.80
N GLY A 13 -7.26 -13.10 -13.41
CA GLY A 13 -6.83 -12.48 -12.16
C GLY A 13 -7.24 -11.02 -12.05
N SER A 14 -7.33 -10.30 -13.17
CA SER A 14 -7.83 -8.92 -13.18
C SER A 14 -9.29 -8.78 -12.75
N LYS A 15 -10.12 -9.80 -12.93
CA LYS A 15 -11.52 -9.86 -12.44
C LYS A 15 -11.65 -10.43 -11.03
N GLN A 16 -10.67 -11.22 -10.59
CA GLN A 16 -10.67 -11.87 -9.27
C GLN A 16 -9.94 -11.08 -8.20
N SER A 17 -9.03 -10.16 -8.57
CA SER A 17 -8.32 -9.27 -7.65
C SER A 17 -9.23 -8.24 -6.96
N VAL A 18 -10.46 -8.06 -7.45
CA VAL A 18 -11.49 -7.21 -6.83
C VAL A 18 -12.16 -7.89 -5.62
N GLN A 19 -12.00 -9.20 -5.43
CA GLN A 19 -12.54 -9.89 -4.26
C GLN A 19 -11.56 -9.84 -3.09
N SER A 20 -11.71 -8.81 -2.28
CA SER A 20 -11.03 -8.65 -0.99
C SER A 20 -11.33 -9.86 -0.09
N GLY A 21 -10.31 -10.69 0.18
CA GLY A 21 -10.40 -11.76 1.17
C GLY A 21 -9.97 -13.15 0.73
N ARG A 22 -9.55 -13.35 -0.52
CA ARG A 22 -9.07 -14.66 -0.99
C ARG A 22 -7.63 -14.91 -0.53
N SER A 23 -7.37 -16.11 -0.02
CA SER A 23 -6.00 -16.58 0.19
C SER A 23 -5.29 -16.74 -1.15
N LEU A 24 -4.01 -16.34 -1.21
CA LEU A 24 -3.17 -16.55 -2.39
C LEU A 24 -3.07 -18.06 -2.66
N ASP A 25 -3.34 -18.46 -3.89
CA ASP A 25 -3.12 -19.85 -4.33
C ASP A 25 -1.63 -20.07 -4.68
N ASP A 26 -1.25 -21.33 -4.97
CA ASP A 26 0.14 -21.68 -5.29
C ASP A 26 0.67 -20.94 -6.52
N PHE A 27 -0.21 -20.63 -7.46
CA PHE A 27 0.15 -19.85 -8.64
C PHE A 27 0.40 -18.38 -8.29
N ASP A 28 -0.44 -17.79 -7.45
CA ASP A 28 -0.26 -16.40 -6.98
C ASP A 28 1.04 -16.28 -6.19
N GLN A 29 1.37 -17.29 -5.36
CA GLN A 29 2.64 -17.35 -4.64
C GLN A 29 3.82 -17.52 -5.60
N TYR A 30 3.72 -18.41 -6.60
CA TYR A 30 4.76 -18.58 -7.61
C TYR A 30 5.01 -17.29 -8.40
N MET A 31 3.95 -16.58 -8.78
CA MET A 31 4.06 -15.34 -9.57
C MET A 31 4.45 -14.13 -8.73
N HIS A 32 4.41 -14.24 -7.39
CA HIS A 32 4.81 -13.13 -6.53
C HIS A 32 6.29 -12.79 -6.75
N VAL A 33 6.57 -11.51 -6.92
CA VAL A 33 7.90 -10.92 -7.03
C VAL A 33 7.93 -9.71 -6.13
N ASP A 34 8.88 -9.67 -5.20
CA ASP A 34 9.09 -8.52 -4.33
C ASP A 34 9.43 -7.27 -5.14
N ARG A 35 8.77 -6.18 -4.82
CA ARG A 35 9.01 -4.85 -5.39
C ARG A 35 9.69 -3.97 -4.34
N PRO A 36 10.34 -2.88 -4.74
CA PRO A 36 10.93 -1.93 -3.77
C PRO A 36 9.92 -1.49 -2.70
N ILE A 37 8.66 -1.27 -3.08
CA ILE A 37 7.59 -0.87 -2.15
C ILE A 37 7.27 -1.97 -1.11
N ASP A 38 7.39 -3.27 -1.44
CA ASP A 38 7.12 -4.35 -0.48
C ASP A 38 8.07 -4.27 0.72
N LYS A 39 9.35 -3.92 0.46
CA LYS A 39 10.35 -3.69 1.50
C LYS A 39 10.03 -2.45 2.34
N ALA A 40 9.65 -1.33 1.71
CA ALA A 40 9.32 -0.10 2.41
C ALA A 40 8.10 -0.26 3.32
N VAL A 41 7.06 -0.99 2.86
CA VAL A 41 5.87 -1.28 3.67
C VAL A 41 6.22 -2.14 4.88
N ARG A 42 7.02 -3.20 4.70
CA ARG A 42 7.46 -4.06 5.82
C ARG A 42 8.28 -3.26 6.84
N GLN A 43 9.20 -2.44 6.37
CA GLN A 43 9.99 -1.57 7.25
C GLN A 43 9.10 -0.63 8.07
N ALA A 44 8.15 0.06 7.44
CA ALA A 44 7.22 0.97 8.12
C ALA A 44 6.34 0.23 9.15
N MET A 45 5.89 -0.99 8.84
CA MET A 45 5.13 -1.82 9.78
C MET A 45 5.97 -2.27 10.98
N ASP A 46 7.24 -2.63 10.75
CA ASP A 46 8.16 -3.03 11.82
C ASP A 46 8.52 -1.82 12.72
N GLU A 47 8.69 -0.64 12.16
CA GLU A 47 8.89 0.61 12.91
C GLU A 47 7.68 0.92 13.82
N ILE A 48 6.44 0.78 13.31
CA ILE A 48 5.22 0.91 14.12
C ILE A 48 5.18 -0.12 15.25
N ARG A 49 5.63 -1.35 15.01
CA ARG A 49 5.71 -2.40 16.05
C ARG A 49 6.68 -2.05 17.17
N CYS A 50 7.78 -1.38 16.82
CA CYS A 50 8.88 -1.08 17.73
C CYS A 50 8.71 0.24 18.48
N ASN A 51 7.68 1.04 18.17
CA ASN A 51 7.47 2.31 18.88
C ASN A 51 7.05 2.08 20.35
N GLN A 52 7.16 3.13 21.19
CA GLN A 52 6.95 3.02 22.64
C GLN A 52 5.53 2.57 23.02
N SER A 53 4.50 3.02 22.31
CA SER A 53 3.12 2.60 22.55
C SER A 53 2.79 1.25 21.92
N GLY A 54 3.63 0.79 20.99
CA GLY A 54 3.38 -0.42 20.19
C GLY A 54 2.21 -0.29 19.24
N GLY A 55 1.72 0.93 18.93
CA GLY A 55 0.60 1.19 18.05
C GLY A 55 0.86 2.28 17.02
N GLY A 56 0.05 2.33 15.98
CA GLY A 56 0.15 3.32 14.91
C GLY A 56 -0.56 2.90 13.63
N ILE A 57 -0.48 3.75 12.64
CA ILE A 57 -1.17 3.58 11.37
C ILE A 57 -0.23 3.74 10.18
N LEU A 58 -0.37 2.85 9.20
CA LEU A 58 0.29 2.93 7.91
C LEU A 58 -0.75 3.14 6.80
N PHE A 59 -0.60 4.22 6.05
CA PHE A 59 -1.35 4.43 4.82
C PHE A 59 -0.56 3.90 3.62
N LEU A 60 -1.16 2.94 2.90
CA LEU A 60 -0.66 2.44 1.63
C LEU A 60 -1.39 3.14 0.48
N VAL A 61 -0.73 4.12 -0.12
CA VAL A 61 -1.33 5.02 -1.10
C VAL A 61 -0.99 4.57 -2.52
N GLY A 62 -2.01 4.50 -3.39
CA GLY A 62 -1.81 4.12 -4.78
C GLY A 62 -3.10 4.08 -5.59
N SER A 63 -2.96 3.99 -6.91
CA SER A 63 -4.07 3.95 -7.86
C SER A 63 -4.71 2.56 -7.96
N ALA A 64 -5.86 2.47 -8.63
CA ALA A 64 -6.45 1.19 -8.97
C ALA A 64 -5.49 0.39 -9.86
N GLY A 65 -5.29 -0.90 -9.54
CA GLY A 65 -4.37 -1.75 -10.31
C GLY A 65 -2.92 -1.80 -9.79
N ASP A 66 -2.49 -0.94 -8.87
CA ASP A 66 -1.13 -0.94 -8.32
C ASP A 66 -0.77 -2.20 -7.51
N GLY A 67 -1.77 -3.01 -7.17
CA GLY A 67 -1.56 -4.26 -6.44
C GLY A 67 -1.66 -4.14 -4.92
N LYS A 68 -2.30 -3.08 -4.40
CA LYS A 68 -2.54 -2.88 -2.95
C LYS A 68 -3.17 -4.09 -2.27
N SER A 69 -4.23 -4.63 -2.88
CA SER A 69 -4.96 -5.79 -2.35
C SER A 69 -4.11 -7.06 -2.31
N HIS A 70 -3.27 -7.27 -3.32
CA HIS A 70 -2.32 -8.39 -3.35
C HIS A 70 -1.28 -8.26 -2.22
N MET A 71 -0.70 -7.08 -2.06
CA MET A 71 0.25 -6.79 -0.98
C MET A 71 -0.37 -7.04 0.40
N ILE A 72 -1.58 -6.52 0.65
CA ILE A 72 -2.31 -6.78 1.91
C ILE A 72 -2.49 -8.28 2.15
N SER A 73 -2.87 -9.05 1.13
CA SER A 73 -3.05 -10.50 1.26
C SER A 73 -1.75 -11.23 1.61
N THR A 74 -0.62 -10.75 1.12
CA THR A 74 0.71 -11.28 1.47
C THR A 74 1.09 -10.92 2.90
N LEU A 75 0.91 -9.66 3.31
CA LEU A 75 1.31 -9.15 4.63
C LEU A 75 0.48 -9.72 5.79
N LYS A 76 -0.79 -10.04 5.58
CA LYS A 76 -1.67 -10.58 6.63
C LYS A 76 -1.13 -11.82 7.34
N LYS A 77 -0.30 -12.62 6.67
CA LYS A 77 0.30 -13.82 7.25
C LYS A 77 1.39 -13.49 8.27
N ASP A 78 2.19 -12.45 7.98
CA ASP A 78 3.36 -12.09 8.78
C ASP A 78 3.02 -11.05 9.86
N TYR A 79 1.93 -10.28 9.65
CA TYR A 79 1.51 -9.16 10.49
C TYR A 79 0.10 -9.36 11.03
N SER A 80 -0.15 -10.49 11.68
CA SER A 80 -1.46 -10.84 12.25
C SER A 80 -1.94 -9.90 13.37
N ASP A 81 -1.04 -9.10 13.94
CA ASP A 81 -1.29 -8.08 14.95
C ASP A 81 -1.77 -6.74 14.37
N PHE A 82 -1.78 -6.60 13.04
CA PHE A 82 -2.33 -5.43 12.36
C PHE A 82 -3.77 -5.67 11.89
N GLU A 83 -4.59 -4.64 12.03
CA GLU A 83 -5.87 -4.54 11.31
C GLU A 83 -5.62 -4.05 9.89
N PHE A 84 -6.17 -4.74 8.89
CA PHE A 84 -6.01 -4.38 7.48
C PHE A 84 -7.32 -3.88 6.91
N ARG A 85 -7.30 -2.68 6.33
CA ARG A 85 -8.39 -2.11 5.55
C ARG A 85 -7.97 -2.02 4.09
N ASN A 86 -8.58 -2.89 3.28
CA ASN A 86 -8.40 -2.88 1.84
C ASN A 86 -9.46 -1.96 1.26
N ASP A 87 -9.06 -0.98 0.48
CA ASP A 87 -9.96 -0.02 -0.14
C ASP A 87 -10.80 0.83 0.82
N ALA A 88 -10.15 1.82 1.44
CA ALA A 88 -10.82 2.85 2.24
C ALA A 88 -11.73 3.78 1.41
N SER A 89 -11.84 3.58 0.09
CA SER A 89 -12.73 4.35 -0.78
C SER A 89 -14.17 3.87 -0.75
N GLU A 90 -14.43 2.66 -0.27
CA GLU A 90 -15.78 2.11 -0.14
C GLU A 90 -16.28 2.18 1.30
N SER A 91 -17.51 2.65 1.48
CA SER A 91 -18.20 2.55 2.77
C SER A 91 -18.87 1.18 2.87
N PRO A 92 -18.66 0.41 3.96
CA PRO A 92 -19.40 -0.82 4.20
C PRO A 92 -20.88 -0.57 4.53
N TRP A 93 -21.26 0.68 4.76
CA TRP A 93 -22.64 1.07 5.07
C TRP A 93 -23.21 1.91 3.92
N PRO A 94 -24.33 1.49 3.31
CA PRO A 94 -24.93 2.20 2.16
C PRO A 94 -25.34 3.65 2.43
N THR A 95 -25.57 3.98 3.70
CA THR A 95 -26.06 5.30 4.14
C THR A 95 -24.95 6.24 4.62
N ILE A 96 -23.71 5.76 4.80
CA ILE A 96 -22.62 6.55 5.34
C ILE A 96 -21.65 6.90 4.21
N LYS A 97 -21.30 8.19 4.10
CA LYS A 97 -20.28 8.63 3.13
C LYS A 97 -18.93 7.96 3.43
N SER A 98 -18.14 7.72 2.41
CA SER A 98 -16.84 7.03 2.54
C SER A 98 -15.87 7.74 3.49
N ILE A 99 -15.89 9.08 3.55
CA ILE A 99 -15.06 9.87 4.49
C ILE A 99 -15.51 9.65 5.92
N ASP A 100 -16.80 9.65 6.19
CA ASP A 100 -17.35 9.44 7.54
C ASP A 100 -17.08 8.00 8.02
N ALA A 101 -17.18 7.02 7.11
CA ALA A 101 -16.77 5.64 7.41
C ALA A 101 -15.28 5.57 7.76
N LEU A 102 -14.43 6.29 7.04
CA LEU A 102 -13.00 6.35 7.31
C LEU A 102 -12.71 6.98 8.68
N LYS A 103 -13.40 8.08 9.04
CA LYS A 103 -13.30 8.71 10.38
C LYS A 103 -13.64 7.71 11.50
N ILE A 104 -14.67 6.89 11.30
CA ILE A 104 -15.07 5.85 12.27
C ILE A 104 -13.97 4.81 12.42
N PHE A 105 -13.40 4.30 11.32
CA PHE A 105 -12.32 3.32 11.37
C PHE A 105 -11.07 3.87 12.03
N LEU A 106 -10.77 5.15 11.79
CA LEU A 106 -9.60 5.82 12.33
C LEU A 106 -9.79 6.39 13.74
N SER A 107 -10.94 6.17 14.37
CA SER A 107 -11.27 6.78 15.67
C SER A 107 -10.24 6.54 16.78
N LYS A 108 -9.49 5.41 16.72
CA LYS A 108 -8.40 5.08 17.64
C LYS A 108 -7.10 5.84 17.40
N PHE A 109 -7.00 6.52 16.26
CA PHE A 109 -5.80 7.23 15.80
C PHE A 109 -6.02 8.74 15.74
N LYS A 110 -6.97 9.27 16.52
CA LYS A 110 -7.12 10.71 16.75
C LYS A 110 -5.93 11.24 17.51
N ASP A 111 -5.57 12.50 17.33
CA ASP A 111 -4.44 13.16 18.03
C ASP A 111 -4.49 12.93 19.55
N THR A 112 -5.68 12.89 20.15
CA THR A 112 -5.87 12.63 21.59
C THR A 112 -5.53 11.20 22.03
N THR A 113 -5.52 10.23 21.13
CA THR A 113 -5.33 8.81 21.44
C THR A 113 -4.16 8.16 20.72
N LEU A 114 -3.61 8.82 19.70
CA LEU A 114 -2.59 8.29 18.80
C LEU A 114 -1.34 7.80 19.56
N HIS A 115 -0.85 8.58 20.51
CA HIS A 115 0.37 8.27 21.28
C HIS A 115 0.16 7.23 22.39
N THR A 116 -1.07 6.86 22.69
CA THR A 116 -1.39 5.92 23.76
C THR A 116 -2.04 4.63 23.24
N THR A 117 -2.45 4.61 21.98
CA THR A 117 -3.08 3.42 21.40
C THR A 117 -2.05 2.31 21.16
N SER A 118 -2.43 1.08 21.47
CA SER A 118 -1.69 -0.12 21.04
C SER A 118 -2.23 -0.73 19.74
N SER A 119 -3.25 -0.09 19.13
CA SER A 119 -3.83 -0.57 17.89
C SER A 119 -2.87 -0.33 16.73
N LYS A 120 -2.75 -1.31 15.84
CA LYS A 120 -1.95 -1.24 14.63
C LYS A 120 -2.85 -1.42 13.42
N MET A 121 -2.74 -0.55 12.44
CA MET A 121 -3.59 -0.60 11.25
C MET A 121 -2.80 -0.29 9.98
N LEU A 122 -3.10 -1.04 8.90
CA LEU A 122 -2.72 -0.70 7.54
C LEU A 122 -3.98 -0.38 6.74
N VAL A 123 -4.02 0.81 6.15
CA VAL A 123 -5.15 1.30 5.35
C VAL A 123 -4.70 1.50 3.91
N ALA A 124 -5.24 0.72 2.98
CA ALA A 124 -5.05 0.99 1.55
C ALA A 124 -6.05 2.07 1.10
N ILE A 125 -5.53 3.10 0.47
CA ILE A 125 -6.32 4.26 0.04
C ILE A 125 -5.82 4.78 -1.30
N ASN A 126 -6.69 5.34 -2.13
CA ASN A 126 -6.25 6.06 -3.30
C ASN A 126 -5.96 7.54 -2.99
N MET A 127 -5.12 8.17 -3.81
CA MET A 127 -4.66 9.54 -3.61
C MET A 127 -5.83 10.54 -3.53
N GLY A 128 -6.83 10.42 -4.40
CA GLY A 128 -7.98 11.34 -4.39
C GLY A 128 -8.84 11.23 -3.12
N LYS A 129 -8.97 10.03 -2.55
CA LYS A 129 -9.66 9.84 -1.27
C LYS A 129 -8.84 10.34 -0.09
N LEU A 130 -7.52 10.16 -0.13
CA LEU A 130 -6.64 10.72 0.89
C LEU A 130 -6.71 12.25 0.88
N SER A 131 -6.66 12.89 -0.30
CA SER A 131 -6.83 14.34 -0.44
C SER A 131 -8.19 14.79 0.12
N ALA A 132 -9.28 14.17 -0.30
CA ALA A 132 -10.61 14.51 0.22
C ALA A 132 -10.75 14.30 1.74
N PHE A 133 -10.02 13.34 2.31
CA PHE A 133 -9.99 13.09 3.75
C PHE A 133 -9.27 14.20 4.50
N ILE A 134 -8.08 14.61 4.05
CA ILE A 134 -7.30 15.66 4.72
C ILE A 134 -7.88 17.07 4.55
N ASP A 135 -8.80 17.27 3.61
CA ASP A 135 -9.51 18.54 3.39
C ASP A 135 -10.81 18.65 4.22
N ASP A 136 -11.23 17.58 4.90
CA ASP A 136 -12.44 17.57 5.75
C ASP A 136 -12.20 18.32 7.06
N GLU A 137 -13.09 19.24 7.44
CA GLU A 137 -12.94 20.11 8.61
C GLU A 137 -12.82 19.32 9.94
N GLU A 138 -13.61 18.24 10.08
CA GLU A 138 -13.56 17.39 11.27
C GLU A 138 -12.23 16.60 11.36
N VAL A 139 -11.71 16.20 10.21
CA VAL A 139 -10.40 15.52 10.11
C VAL A 139 -9.28 16.48 10.49
N LEU A 140 -9.31 17.71 9.96
CA LEU A 140 -8.34 18.76 10.34
C LEU A 140 -8.33 19.03 11.85
N ALA A 141 -9.48 18.96 12.50
CA ALA A 141 -9.62 19.22 13.93
C ALA A 141 -9.20 18.06 14.85
N ASN A 142 -9.19 16.81 14.35
CA ASN A 142 -9.03 15.63 15.19
C ASN A 142 -7.90 14.67 14.79
N PHE A 143 -7.32 14.84 13.59
CA PHE A 143 -6.31 13.94 13.01
C PHE A 143 -5.14 14.72 12.43
N GLY A 144 -4.70 15.77 13.15
CA GLY A 144 -3.68 16.73 12.70
C GLY A 144 -2.36 16.04 12.32
N GLU A 145 -1.91 15.03 13.06
CA GLU A 145 -0.68 14.29 12.71
C GLU A 145 -0.83 13.50 11.40
N ILE A 146 -1.98 12.85 11.19
CA ILE A 146 -2.27 12.17 9.92
C ILE A 146 -2.31 13.16 8.77
N VAL A 147 -2.97 14.31 8.98
CA VAL A 147 -3.08 15.38 7.98
C VAL A 147 -1.70 15.93 7.62
N ASN A 148 -0.86 16.23 8.63
CA ASN A 148 0.48 16.77 8.40
C ASN A 148 1.35 15.77 7.64
N CYS A 149 1.35 14.51 8.06
CA CYS A 149 2.06 13.45 7.35
C CYS A 149 1.54 13.27 5.91
N ALA A 150 0.22 13.29 5.69
CA ALA A 150 -0.36 13.11 4.36
C ALA A 150 -0.10 14.31 3.42
N LYS A 151 -0.03 15.52 3.93
CA LYS A 151 0.29 16.72 3.14
C LYS A 151 1.66 16.64 2.49
N THR A 152 2.62 15.97 3.10
CA THR A 152 3.97 15.79 2.50
C THR A 152 3.95 15.06 1.16
N LEU A 153 2.92 14.23 0.89
CA LEU A 153 2.75 13.57 -0.40
C LEU A 153 2.34 14.52 -1.53
N PHE A 154 1.79 15.67 -1.20
CA PHE A 154 1.27 16.66 -2.15
C PHE A 154 2.21 17.87 -2.30
N ASP A 155 3.26 17.93 -1.49
CA ASP A 155 4.24 19.02 -1.49
C ASP A 155 5.48 18.58 -2.28
N GLU A 156 5.62 19.12 -3.50
CA GLU A 156 6.74 18.80 -4.41
C GLU A 156 8.11 19.27 -3.88
N ASP A 157 8.12 20.30 -3.02
CA ASP A 157 9.34 20.88 -2.47
C ASP A 157 9.82 20.18 -1.18
N ASN A 158 9.00 19.33 -0.57
CA ASN A 158 9.28 18.71 0.71
C ASN A 158 9.72 17.25 0.54
N LEU A 159 11.02 17.05 0.30
CA LEU A 159 11.64 15.71 0.26
C LEU A 159 11.74 15.04 1.64
N ARG A 160 11.34 15.72 2.71
CA ARG A 160 11.32 15.16 4.06
C ARG A 160 9.89 14.82 4.42
N HIS A 161 9.59 13.53 4.45
CA HIS A 161 8.36 13.04 5.05
C HIS A 161 8.39 13.33 6.56
N ASP A 162 7.48 14.16 7.03
CA ASP A 162 7.25 14.35 8.47
C ASP A 162 6.53 13.12 9.05
N GLU A 163 7.11 11.94 8.78
CA GLU A 163 6.65 10.70 9.38
C GLU A 163 6.92 10.75 10.89
N THR A 164 5.89 10.44 11.65
CA THR A 164 6.03 10.24 13.09
C THR A 164 6.20 8.75 13.40
N ASP A 165 6.54 8.42 14.64
CA ASP A 165 6.63 7.02 15.07
C ASP A 165 5.28 6.28 14.98
N HIS A 166 4.17 7.02 14.91
CA HIS A 166 2.81 6.49 14.92
C HIS A 166 2.09 6.57 13.58
N VAL A 167 2.51 7.47 12.68
CA VAL A 167 1.90 7.66 11.36
C VAL A 167 2.95 7.48 10.29
N LYS A 168 2.73 6.51 9.41
CA LYS A 168 3.58 6.22 8.26
C LYS A 168 2.76 6.25 6.99
N ILE A 169 3.38 6.68 5.90
CA ILE A 169 2.77 6.70 4.57
C ILE A 169 3.74 6.12 3.55
N VAL A 170 3.29 5.11 2.83
CA VAL A 170 4.05 4.52 1.73
C VAL A 170 3.22 4.64 0.46
N SER A 171 3.78 5.31 -0.55
CA SER A 171 3.11 5.56 -1.82
C SER A 171 3.73 4.75 -2.96
N PHE A 172 2.90 4.12 -3.78
CA PHE A 172 3.35 3.46 -5.01
C PHE A 172 4.01 4.43 -5.99
N ALA A 173 3.64 5.71 -5.96
CA ALA A 173 4.24 6.72 -6.82
C ALA A 173 5.75 6.93 -6.55
N ASN A 174 6.18 6.71 -5.30
CA ASN A 174 7.57 6.91 -4.88
C ASN A 174 8.44 5.64 -5.04
N HIS A 175 7.83 4.51 -5.45
CA HIS A 175 8.52 3.22 -5.54
C HIS A 175 8.33 2.62 -6.94
N GLN A 176 9.14 3.10 -7.87
CA GLN A 176 9.09 2.62 -9.25
C GLN A 176 9.56 1.17 -9.37
N ILE A 177 8.97 0.44 -10.32
CA ILE A 177 9.36 -0.95 -10.65
C ILE A 177 10.53 -1.02 -11.64
N PHE A 178 11.08 0.11 -12.04
CA PHE A 178 12.22 0.24 -12.93
C PHE A 178 13.25 1.20 -12.34
N GLU A 179 14.49 1.02 -12.71
CA GLU A 179 15.62 1.87 -12.35
C GLU A 179 16.10 2.63 -13.59
N LEU A 180 16.37 3.93 -13.41
CA LEU A 180 16.98 4.77 -14.43
C LEU A 180 18.49 4.82 -14.18
N PHE A 181 19.29 4.54 -15.21
CA PHE A 181 20.75 4.62 -15.19
C PHE A 181 21.24 5.73 -16.10
N PRO A 182 21.14 7.00 -15.70
CA PRO A 182 21.51 8.14 -16.56
C PRO A 182 23.00 8.17 -16.92
N GLU A 183 23.86 7.50 -16.13
CA GLU A 183 25.30 7.46 -16.36
C GLU A 183 25.76 6.37 -17.36
N LYS A 184 24.88 5.43 -17.68
CA LYS A 184 25.16 4.46 -18.73
C LYS A 184 24.90 5.10 -20.08
N THR A 185 25.95 5.66 -20.66
CA THR A 185 25.95 6.27 -22.02
C THR A 185 25.78 5.25 -23.15
N ASP A 186 25.48 4.01 -22.85
CA ASP A 186 25.07 3.03 -23.84
C ASP A 186 23.63 3.39 -24.26
N GLU A 187 23.51 3.97 -25.45
CA GLU A 187 22.29 4.57 -26.01
C GLU A 187 21.08 3.62 -26.07
N ASN A 188 21.27 2.33 -25.73
CA ASN A 188 20.25 1.32 -25.94
C ASN A 188 19.45 0.92 -24.70
N TYR A 189 19.90 1.17 -23.45
CA TYR A 189 19.19 0.71 -22.25
C TYR A 189 19.34 1.64 -21.03
N PRO A 190 18.76 2.85 -21.07
CA PRO A 190 18.79 3.75 -19.91
C PRO A 190 17.89 3.29 -18.77
N ILE A 191 17.07 2.27 -18.98
CA ILE A 191 16.05 1.79 -18.03
C ILE A 191 16.28 0.30 -17.82
N ASP A 192 16.35 -0.13 -16.55
CA ASP A 192 16.35 -1.54 -16.16
C ASP A 192 15.20 -1.83 -15.19
N SER A 193 14.74 -3.07 -15.18
CA SER A 193 13.74 -3.54 -14.23
C SER A 193 13.97 -5.00 -13.87
N LEU A 194 14.56 -5.22 -12.72
CA LEU A 194 14.70 -6.56 -12.15
C LEU A 194 13.32 -7.21 -11.95
N PHE A 195 12.33 -6.41 -11.54
CA PHE A 195 10.94 -6.87 -11.38
C PHE A 195 10.39 -7.46 -12.69
N ILE A 196 10.45 -6.69 -13.78
CA ILE A 196 9.93 -7.14 -15.10
C ILE A 196 10.70 -8.36 -15.60
N LYS A 197 12.04 -8.37 -15.48
CA LYS A 197 12.86 -9.51 -15.87
C LYS A 197 12.47 -10.77 -15.09
N THR A 198 12.25 -10.65 -13.79
CA THR A 198 11.87 -11.78 -12.93
C THR A 198 10.47 -12.29 -13.28
N VAL A 199 9.50 -11.40 -13.49
CA VAL A 199 8.14 -11.77 -13.93
C VAL A 199 8.17 -12.50 -15.26
N LEU A 200 8.90 -11.97 -16.25
CA LEU A 200 9.04 -12.62 -17.56
C LEU A 200 9.73 -13.99 -17.43
N GLY A 201 10.77 -14.09 -16.60
CA GLY A 201 11.45 -15.36 -16.32
C GLY A 201 10.49 -16.41 -15.73
N LYS A 202 9.62 -16.03 -14.81
CA LYS A 202 8.59 -16.92 -14.25
C LYS A 202 7.56 -17.36 -15.29
N ILE A 203 7.11 -16.43 -16.14
CA ILE A 203 6.12 -16.72 -17.20
C ILE A 203 6.69 -17.69 -18.25
N THR A 204 7.99 -17.53 -18.57
CA THR A 204 8.64 -18.35 -19.61
C THR A 204 9.30 -19.61 -19.07
N SER A 205 9.36 -19.80 -17.76
CA SER A 205 9.92 -21.00 -17.16
C SER A 205 9.04 -22.24 -17.43
N LYS A 206 9.68 -23.41 -17.46
CA LYS A 206 8.96 -24.68 -17.59
C LYS A 206 8.42 -25.23 -16.26
N ALA A 207 8.50 -24.44 -15.20
CA ALA A 207 8.19 -24.88 -13.83
C ALA A 207 6.67 -24.95 -13.52
N TYR A 208 5.82 -24.51 -14.46
CA TYR A 208 4.36 -24.58 -14.32
C TYR A 208 3.68 -25.12 -15.58
#